data_1491e7ba7d79c66d509a3dd747a73ef7
#
_entry.id   1491e7ba7d79c66d509a3dd747a73ef7
#
_cell.length_a   1.000
_cell.length_b   1.000
_cell.length_c   1.000
_cell.angle_alpha   90.00
_cell.angle_beta   90.00
_cell.angle_gamma   90.00
#
_symmetry.space_group_name_H-M   'P 1'
#
loop_
_entity.id
_entity.type
_entity.pdbx_description
1 polymer ?
#
loop_
_entity_poly.entity_id
_entity_poly.type
_entity_poly.pdbx_seq_one_letter_code
_entity_poly.pdbx_strand_id
1 'polypeptide(L)'
;MPRAWNTNDKTYVLFHNRFDMASYNPQTDYPTVLLFDIGGVCVVSPFQAILDYEKRQNIPLGYINHSISASAPNGAWQRLERGEILLDAGFFQHFKADLSDPQRWKDYYAKTNKTTAQKIPPVADIDVEWLFWEMMGNSRRPDPHMWPALQRLRAVADKSNGKLILGALSNTSIWPPNHPFSDPNTPEGKQNAALRACFDVFVSSAHVGMRKPAEDIYQYAIVRLHEYVKTKGYGKGVRAQDITFLDDIGGNLRTAKKLGMGTIKVQLGRTDKAVVELERITGLRLRDDDKARL
;
A
#
# COMPACT_ATOMS: atom_id res chain seq x y z
N MET A 1 19.18 4.33 23.77
CA MET A 1 18.87 2.91 24.00
C MET A 1 17.39 2.74 23.77
N PRO A 2 16.92 2.03 22.73
CA PRO A 2 15.51 1.76 22.54
C PRO A 2 15.11 0.56 23.42
N ARG A 3 13.95 0.68 24.08
CA ARG A 3 13.40 -0.36 24.95
C ARG A 3 13.02 -1.59 24.12
N ALA A 4 13.56 -2.74 24.51
CA ALA A 4 13.21 -4.04 23.97
C ALA A 4 11.74 -4.38 24.31
N TRP A 5 10.99 -4.87 23.32
CA TRP A 5 9.66 -5.40 23.50
C TRP A 5 9.76 -6.78 24.12
N ASN A 6 9.10 -6.94 25.27
CA ASN A 6 9.07 -8.21 26.01
C ASN A 6 8.06 -9.16 25.34
N THR A 7 8.51 -10.30 24.84
CA THR A 7 7.74 -11.30 24.09
C THR A 7 6.99 -12.31 24.97
N ASN A 8 6.87 -12.10 26.28
CA ASN A 8 6.30 -13.09 27.21
C ASN A 8 4.92 -12.74 27.79
N ASP A 9 4.16 -11.85 27.20
CA ASP A 9 2.80 -11.59 27.67
C ASP A 9 1.77 -12.35 26.81
N LYS A 10 1.52 -13.62 27.20
CA LYS A 10 0.42 -14.46 26.67
C LYS A 10 -0.90 -14.11 27.37
N THR A 11 -1.27 -12.86 27.39
CA THR A 11 -2.61 -12.46 27.80
C THR A 11 -3.50 -12.44 26.57
N TYR A 12 -4.00 -13.62 26.19
CA TYR A 12 -5.18 -13.71 25.34
C TYR A 12 -6.35 -13.13 26.12
N VAL A 13 -6.59 -11.84 25.93
CA VAL A 13 -7.86 -11.24 26.35
C VAL A 13 -8.93 -11.86 25.47
N LEU A 14 -9.67 -12.81 26.05
CA LEU A 14 -10.88 -13.38 25.45
C LEU A 14 -11.93 -12.26 25.41
N PHE A 15 -11.93 -11.49 24.32
CA PHE A 15 -13.03 -10.60 24.02
C PHE A 15 -14.27 -11.43 23.66
N HIS A 16 -15.10 -11.71 24.66
CA HIS A 16 -16.47 -12.16 24.45
C HIS A 16 -17.33 -10.96 23.99
N ASN A 17 -17.03 -10.39 22.83
CA ASN A 17 -17.99 -9.54 22.16
C ASN A 17 -18.77 -10.43 21.18
N ARG A 18 -20.06 -10.57 21.42
CA ARG A 18 -21.00 -11.17 20.46
C ARG A 18 -20.94 -10.35 19.18
N PHE A 19 -20.12 -10.79 18.22
CA PHE A 19 -20.21 -10.31 16.85
C PHE A 19 -21.54 -10.80 16.32
N ASP A 20 -22.50 -9.89 16.15
CA ASP A 20 -23.78 -10.20 15.53
C ASP A 20 -23.56 -10.41 14.02
N MET A 21 -23.28 -11.66 13.65
CA MET A 21 -23.21 -12.13 12.25
C MET A 21 -24.57 -12.05 11.55
N ALA A 22 -25.66 -11.77 12.30
CA ALA A 22 -27.01 -11.70 11.75
C ALA A 22 -27.27 -10.44 10.91
N SER A 23 -26.48 -9.39 11.09
CA SER A 23 -26.59 -8.15 10.29
C SER A 23 -25.83 -8.20 8.97
N TYR A 24 -24.87 -9.14 8.80
CA TYR A 24 -24.18 -9.34 7.55
C TYR A 24 -24.99 -10.33 6.68
N ASN A 25 -25.79 -9.80 5.77
CA ASN A 25 -26.64 -10.60 4.86
C ASN A 25 -26.06 -10.64 3.43
N PRO A 26 -25.24 -11.62 3.09
CA PRO A 26 -24.89 -11.90 1.70
C PRO A 26 -25.79 -13.04 1.18
N GLN A 27 -26.96 -12.71 0.69
CA GLN A 27 -27.77 -13.62 -0.15
C GLN A 27 -27.22 -13.70 -1.59
N THR A 28 -25.92 -13.48 -1.80
CA THR A 28 -25.32 -13.55 -3.13
C THR A 28 -24.40 -14.77 -3.20
N ASP A 29 -24.43 -15.47 -4.33
CA ASP A 29 -23.51 -16.57 -4.68
C ASP A 29 -22.05 -16.05 -4.86
N TYR A 30 -21.81 -14.76 -4.64
CA TYR A 30 -20.53 -14.08 -4.78
C TYR A 30 -20.11 -13.47 -3.45
N PRO A 31 -18.83 -13.63 -3.05
CA PRO A 31 -18.33 -13.04 -1.81
C PRO A 31 -18.16 -11.52 -1.91
N THR A 32 -18.16 -10.84 -0.79
CA THR A 32 -17.63 -9.47 -0.69
C THR A 32 -16.10 -9.54 -0.65
N VAL A 33 -15.44 -8.77 -1.48
CA VAL A 33 -13.98 -8.69 -1.52
C VAL A 33 -13.52 -7.29 -1.12
N LEU A 34 -12.65 -7.23 -0.13
CA LEU A 34 -11.92 -6.02 0.23
C LEU A 34 -10.48 -6.15 -0.29
N LEU A 35 -10.11 -5.30 -1.24
CA LEU A 35 -8.79 -5.28 -1.87
C LEU A 35 -8.01 -4.06 -1.37
N PHE A 36 -6.85 -4.28 -0.77
CA PHE A 36 -6.06 -3.24 -0.13
C PHE A 36 -4.78 -2.95 -0.90
N ASP A 37 -4.45 -1.67 -1.08
CA ASP A 37 -3.04 -1.28 -1.20
C ASP A 37 -2.34 -1.46 0.16
N ILE A 38 -1.02 -1.52 0.13
CA ILE A 38 -0.19 -1.72 1.32
C ILE A 38 0.40 -0.39 1.80
N GLY A 39 1.22 0.27 0.98
CA GLY A 39 1.89 1.52 1.33
C GLY A 39 0.90 2.69 1.50
N GLY A 40 0.90 3.37 2.65
CA GLY A 40 -0.05 4.46 2.91
C GLY A 40 -1.48 4.01 3.23
N VAL A 41 -1.74 2.70 3.24
CA VAL A 41 -3.02 2.10 3.61
C VAL A 41 -2.88 1.18 4.81
N CYS A 42 -2.19 0.06 4.67
CA CYS A 42 -1.97 -0.91 5.76
C CYS A 42 -0.74 -0.60 6.61
N VAL A 43 0.22 0.10 6.01
CA VAL A 43 1.45 0.58 6.65
C VAL A 43 1.63 2.07 6.40
N VAL A 44 2.49 2.71 7.18
CA VAL A 44 2.82 4.14 7.01
C VAL A 44 3.31 4.41 5.59
N SER A 45 2.88 5.53 5.03
CA SER A 45 3.25 5.89 3.66
C SER A 45 4.76 6.14 3.50
N PRO A 46 5.40 5.58 2.47
CA PRO A 46 6.77 5.91 2.13
C PRO A 46 6.95 7.38 1.70
N PHE A 47 5.88 8.04 1.25
CA PHE A 47 5.94 9.43 0.76
C PHE A 47 6.23 10.46 1.84
N GLN A 48 6.05 10.14 3.13
CA GLN A 48 6.44 11.05 4.21
C GLN A 48 7.96 11.25 4.23
N ALA A 49 8.75 10.21 3.98
CA ALA A 49 10.21 10.31 3.89
C ALA A 49 10.65 11.25 2.75
N ILE A 50 9.96 11.21 1.61
CA ILE A 50 10.22 12.15 0.49
C ILE A 50 9.98 13.60 0.94
N LEU A 51 8.85 13.88 1.55
CA LEU A 51 8.50 15.22 2.00
C LEU A 51 9.51 15.78 3.02
N ASP A 52 9.94 14.94 3.96
CA ASP A 52 10.90 15.31 4.98
C ASP A 52 12.31 15.51 4.39
N TYR A 53 12.67 14.71 3.38
CA TYR A 53 13.92 14.88 2.63
C TYR A 53 13.92 16.17 1.83
N GLU A 54 12.86 16.48 1.07
CA GLU A 54 12.72 17.70 0.30
C GLU A 54 12.85 18.94 1.18
N LYS A 55 12.20 18.96 2.36
CA LYS A 55 12.32 20.06 3.34
C LYS A 55 13.75 20.22 3.84
N ARG A 56 14.41 19.13 4.21
CA ARG A 56 15.77 19.15 4.77
C ARG A 56 16.80 19.59 3.75
N GLN A 57 16.64 19.22 2.48
CA GLN A 57 17.58 19.55 1.40
C GLN A 57 17.21 20.83 0.63
N ASN A 58 16.17 21.58 1.07
CA ASN A 58 15.64 22.75 0.37
C ASN A 58 15.26 22.45 -1.10
N ILE A 59 14.78 21.25 -1.38
CA ILE A 59 14.20 20.84 -2.66
C ILE A 59 12.75 21.34 -2.70
N PRO A 60 12.26 21.88 -3.84
CA PRO A 60 10.86 22.28 -3.96
C PRO A 60 9.92 21.11 -3.63
N LEU A 61 8.98 21.34 -2.71
CA LEU A 61 8.08 20.28 -2.21
C LEU A 61 7.31 19.62 -3.35
N GLY A 62 7.37 18.32 -3.40
CA GLY A 62 6.73 17.49 -4.42
C GLY A 62 7.56 17.27 -5.69
N TYR A 63 8.76 17.83 -5.79
CA TYR A 63 9.65 17.66 -6.94
C TYR A 63 10.02 16.19 -7.17
N ILE A 64 10.40 15.47 -6.12
CA ILE A 64 10.82 14.07 -6.23
C ILE A 64 9.66 13.21 -6.76
N ASN A 65 8.46 13.36 -6.18
CA ASN A 65 7.27 12.66 -6.65
C ASN A 65 6.90 13.05 -8.10
N HIS A 66 7.06 14.33 -8.46
CA HIS A 66 6.86 14.79 -9.83
C HIS A 66 7.87 14.11 -10.77
N SER A 67 9.15 14.06 -10.42
CA SER A 67 10.19 13.44 -11.23
C SER A 67 9.97 11.95 -11.42
N ILE A 68 9.62 11.22 -10.36
CA ILE A 68 9.23 9.79 -10.45
C ILE A 68 8.06 9.62 -11.43
N SER A 69 7.03 10.47 -11.32
CA SER A 69 5.84 10.38 -12.19
C SER A 69 6.15 10.74 -13.64
N ALA A 70 6.98 11.77 -13.86
CA ALA A 70 7.35 12.24 -15.19
C ALA A 70 8.32 11.29 -15.94
N SER A 71 9.01 10.41 -15.22
CA SER A 71 9.86 9.36 -15.83
C SER A 71 9.07 8.15 -16.30
N ALA A 72 7.76 8.06 -15.98
CA ALA A 72 6.91 6.96 -16.44
C ALA A 72 6.76 6.96 -17.99
N PRO A 73 6.59 5.77 -18.62
CA PRO A 73 6.51 4.44 -17.99
C PRO A 73 7.87 3.76 -17.77
N ASN A 74 8.97 4.33 -18.28
CA ASN A 74 10.27 3.66 -18.40
C ASN A 74 11.31 4.11 -17.36
N GLY A 75 10.93 4.96 -16.39
CA GLY A 75 11.81 5.37 -15.31
C GLY A 75 12.25 4.20 -14.42
N ALA A 76 13.36 4.41 -13.70
CA ALA A 76 13.95 3.38 -12.86
C ALA A 76 12.97 2.86 -11.80
N TRP A 77 12.21 3.79 -11.18
CA TRP A 77 11.19 3.43 -10.18
C TRP A 77 10.12 2.50 -10.76
N GLN A 78 9.56 2.84 -11.94
CA GLN A 78 8.53 2.04 -12.58
C GLN A 78 9.04 0.66 -13.02
N ARG A 79 10.26 0.60 -13.52
CA ARG A 79 10.92 -0.65 -13.92
C ARG A 79 11.21 -1.55 -12.72
N LEU A 80 11.63 -0.94 -11.58
CA LEU A 80 11.80 -1.67 -10.32
C LEU A 80 10.47 -2.26 -9.84
N GLU A 81 9.39 -1.48 -9.86
CA GLU A 81 8.06 -1.93 -9.44
C GLU A 81 7.46 -2.99 -10.38
N ARG A 82 7.95 -3.13 -11.62
CA ARG A 82 7.61 -4.24 -12.53
C ARG A 82 8.60 -5.40 -12.46
N GLY A 83 9.63 -5.33 -11.59
CA GLY A 83 10.64 -6.37 -11.49
C GLY A 83 11.53 -6.51 -12.72
N GLU A 84 11.57 -5.50 -13.59
CA GLU A 84 12.40 -5.48 -14.82
C GLU A 84 13.89 -5.22 -14.52
N ILE A 85 14.17 -4.60 -13.38
CA ILE A 85 15.52 -4.33 -12.89
C ILE A 85 15.64 -4.74 -11.43
N LEU A 86 16.84 -5.11 -11.02
CA LEU A 86 17.15 -5.47 -9.65
C LEU A 86 17.30 -4.22 -8.77
N LEU A 87 17.04 -4.39 -7.48
CA LEU A 87 17.35 -3.38 -6.47
C LEU A 87 18.84 -3.46 -6.10
N ASP A 88 19.66 -2.80 -6.87
CA ASP A 88 21.12 -2.78 -6.77
C ASP A 88 21.71 -1.39 -7.11
N ALA A 89 23.02 -1.30 -7.18
CA ALA A 89 23.70 -0.05 -7.54
C ALA A 89 23.28 0.50 -8.92
N GLY A 90 22.93 -0.36 -9.87
CA GLY A 90 22.43 0.04 -11.19
C GLY A 90 21.08 0.73 -11.12
N PHE A 91 20.16 0.23 -10.27
CA PHE A 91 18.90 0.92 -9.99
C PHE A 91 19.14 2.31 -9.43
N PHE A 92 20.00 2.46 -8.41
CA PHE A 92 20.25 3.76 -7.79
C PHE A 92 20.89 4.75 -8.78
N GLN A 93 21.78 4.29 -9.65
CA GLN A 93 22.35 5.13 -10.71
C GLN A 93 21.28 5.65 -11.67
N HIS A 94 20.39 4.80 -12.16
CA HIS A 94 19.30 5.20 -13.05
C HIS A 94 18.27 6.08 -12.33
N PHE A 95 17.95 5.76 -11.08
CA PHE A 95 17.01 6.54 -10.29
C PHE A 95 17.55 7.94 -9.99
N LYS A 96 18.86 8.07 -9.71
CA LYS A 96 19.52 9.37 -9.61
C LYS A 96 19.41 10.17 -10.90
N ALA A 97 19.63 9.54 -12.06
CA ALA A 97 19.49 10.21 -13.34
C ALA A 97 18.04 10.72 -13.58
N ASP A 98 17.02 9.90 -13.24
CA ASP A 98 15.62 10.30 -13.34
C ASP A 98 15.30 11.52 -12.47
N LEU A 99 15.86 11.59 -11.26
CA LEU A 99 15.62 12.70 -10.33
C LEU A 99 16.46 13.94 -10.60
N SER A 100 17.54 13.81 -11.38
CA SER A 100 18.51 14.88 -11.66
C SER A 100 18.36 15.51 -13.04
N ASP A 101 17.23 15.30 -13.73
CA ASP A 101 16.97 15.90 -15.05
C ASP A 101 16.96 17.43 -14.96
N PRO A 102 17.92 18.14 -15.63
CA PRO A 102 18.05 19.59 -15.47
C PRO A 102 16.88 20.38 -16.06
N GLN A 103 16.22 19.86 -17.11
CA GLN A 103 15.08 20.54 -17.71
C GLN A 103 13.85 20.42 -16.81
N ARG A 104 13.59 19.23 -16.30
CA ARG A 104 12.49 18.97 -15.36
C ARG A 104 12.65 19.79 -14.08
N TRP A 105 13.88 19.90 -13.56
CA TRP A 105 14.19 20.75 -12.42
C TRP A 105 13.82 22.22 -12.68
N LYS A 106 14.27 22.78 -13.81
CA LYS A 106 13.97 24.17 -14.18
C LYS A 106 12.47 24.41 -14.32
N ASP A 107 11.77 23.53 -15.03
CA ASP A 107 10.34 23.68 -15.28
C ASP A 107 9.53 23.60 -13.98
N TYR A 108 9.87 22.65 -13.13
CA TYR A 108 9.19 22.49 -11.84
C TYR A 108 9.47 23.67 -10.90
N TYR A 109 10.72 24.11 -10.83
CA TYR A 109 11.12 25.23 -9.99
C TYR A 109 10.45 26.53 -10.42
N ALA A 110 10.45 26.83 -11.70
CA ALA A 110 9.78 28.01 -12.26
C ALA A 110 8.27 28.01 -11.97
N LYS A 111 7.63 26.85 -12.10
CA LYS A 111 6.19 26.67 -11.86
C LYS A 111 5.82 26.86 -10.38
N THR A 112 6.62 26.31 -9.47
CA THR A 112 6.26 26.29 -8.05
C THR A 112 6.68 27.56 -7.31
N ASN A 113 7.82 28.15 -7.66
CA ASN A 113 8.39 29.31 -6.94
C ASN A 113 8.15 30.64 -7.67
N LYS A 114 7.45 30.67 -8.82
CA LYS A 114 7.21 31.87 -9.65
C LYS A 114 8.49 32.68 -9.89
N THR A 115 9.60 31.99 -10.12
CA THR A 115 10.94 32.56 -10.22
C THR A 115 11.40 32.60 -11.67
N THR A 116 12.15 33.64 -12.06
CA THR A 116 12.76 33.73 -13.39
C THR A 116 13.88 32.70 -13.56
N ALA A 117 14.11 32.24 -14.79
CA ALA A 117 15.12 31.21 -15.10
C ALA A 117 16.52 31.51 -14.57
N GLN A 118 16.91 32.79 -14.46
CA GLN A 118 18.23 33.23 -13.96
C GLN A 118 18.43 33.08 -12.46
N LYS A 119 17.35 32.80 -11.69
CA LYS A 119 17.39 32.63 -10.24
C LYS A 119 17.17 31.18 -9.80
N ILE A 120 17.10 30.23 -10.74
CA ILE A 120 16.92 28.81 -10.42
C ILE A 120 18.28 28.24 -10.01
N PRO A 121 18.39 27.65 -8.80
CA PRO A 121 19.64 27.02 -8.37
C PRO A 121 19.97 25.78 -9.21
N PRO A 122 21.22 25.32 -9.19
CA PRO A 122 21.57 24.02 -9.78
C PRO A 122 20.69 22.90 -9.23
N VAL A 123 20.56 21.83 -10.01
CA VAL A 123 19.86 20.61 -9.55
C VAL A 123 20.49 20.14 -8.25
N ALA A 124 19.65 19.86 -7.25
CA ALA A 124 20.12 19.36 -5.97
C ALA A 124 20.82 18.00 -6.13
N ASP A 125 21.89 17.78 -5.38
CA ASP A 125 22.51 16.46 -5.28
C ASP A 125 21.67 15.58 -4.36
N ILE A 126 20.87 14.68 -4.94
CA ILE A 126 19.95 13.80 -4.23
C ILE A 126 20.66 12.50 -3.89
N ASP A 127 20.78 12.19 -2.61
CA ASP A 127 21.19 10.87 -2.11
C ASP A 127 20.01 9.92 -2.23
N VAL A 128 19.91 9.31 -3.42
CA VAL A 128 18.77 8.44 -3.79
C VAL A 128 18.77 7.12 -3.03
N GLU A 129 19.94 6.61 -2.65
CA GLU A 129 20.06 5.36 -1.91
C GLU A 129 19.59 5.55 -0.48
N TRP A 130 20.09 6.59 0.20
CA TRP A 130 19.61 6.94 1.53
C TRP A 130 18.10 7.20 1.53
N LEU A 131 17.60 7.98 0.56
CA LEU A 131 16.18 8.30 0.45
C LEU A 131 15.34 7.04 0.27
N PHE A 132 15.76 6.12 -0.62
CA PHE A 132 15.07 4.87 -0.85
C PHE A 132 14.95 4.04 0.43
N TRP A 133 16.05 3.86 1.15
CA TRP A 133 16.06 3.06 2.38
C TRP A 133 15.26 3.71 3.50
N GLU A 134 15.23 5.03 3.58
CA GLU A 134 14.39 5.77 4.51
C GLU A 134 12.90 5.59 4.20
N MET A 135 12.52 5.66 2.92
CA MET A 135 11.16 5.36 2.45
C MET A 135 10.74 3.95 2.83
N MET A 136 11.61 2.97 2.58
CA MET A 136 11.34 1.56 2.89
C MET A 136 11.30 1.31 4.40
N GLY A 137 12.12 1.99 5.17
CA GLY A 137 12.12 1.95 6.64
C GLY A 137 10.79 2.45 7.22
N ASN A 138 10.29 3.57 6.73
CA ASN A 138 9.01 4.14 7.16
C ASN A 138 7.83 3.23 6.80
N SER A 139 7.83 2.65 5.61
CA SER A 139 6.76 1.76 5.14
C SER A 139 6.71 0.38 5.81
N ARG A 140 7.60 0.11 6.76
CA ARG A 140 7.52 -1.11 7.61
C ARG A 140 6.57 -0.93 8.79
N ARG A 141 6.32 0.29 9.23
CA ARG A 141 5.49 0.55 10.41
C ARG A 141 4.01 0.34 10.07
N PRO A 142 3.29 -0.55 10.80
CA PRO A 142 1.85 -0.71 10.64
C PRO A 142 1.13 0.62 10.85
N ASP A 143 0.09 0.86 10.05
CA ASP A 143 -0.76 2.02 10.26
C ASP A 143 -1.55 1.88 11.57
N PRO A 144 -1.59 2.90 12.44
CA PRO A 144 -2.16 2.76 13.78
C PRO A 144 -3.68 2.55 13.80
N HIS A 145 -4.39 2.87 12.73
CA HIS A 145 -5.84 2.70 12.63
C HIS A 145 -6.20 1.52 11.74
N MET A 146 -5.54 1.40 10.58
CA MET A 146 -5.87 0.33 9.63
C MET A 146 -5.38 -1.04 10.11
N TRP A 147 -4.24 -1.12 10.79
CA TRP A 147 -3.71 -2.41 11.25
C TRP A 147 -4.66 -3.15 12.20
N PRO A 148 -5.18 -2.53 13.28
CA PRO A 148 -6.17 -3.20 14.13
C PRO A 148 -7.45 -3.56 13.37
N ALA A 149 -7.89 -2.70 12.45
CA ALA A 149 -9.07 -2.96 11.63
C ALA A 149 -8.86 -4.18 10.71
N LEU A 150 -7.68 -4.27 10.07
CA LEU A 150 -7.32 -5.40 9.21
C LEU A 150 -7.28 -6.73 9.98
N GLN A 151 -6.74 -6.73 11.20
CA GLN A 151 -6.75 -7.92 12.06
C GLN A 151 -8.17 -8.37 12.42
N ARG A 152 -9.09 -7.44 12.69
CA ARG A 152 -10.51 -7.75 12.93
C ARG A 152 -11.19 -8.28 11.67
N LEU A 153 -10.93 -7.65 10.52
CA LEU A 153 -11.43 -8.14 9.23
C LEU A 153 -10.94 -9.57 8.96
N ARG A 154 -9.66 -9.87 9.25
CA ARG A 154 -9.13 -11.24 9.10
C ARG A 154 -9.87 -12.23 9.99
N ALA A 155 -10.07 -11.88 11.26
CA ALA A 155 -10.79 -12.75 12.21
C ALA A 155 -12.26 -12.99 11.78
N VAL A 156 -12.91 -12.03 11.14
CA VAL A 156 -14.26 -12.19 10.56
C VAL A 156 -14.20 -13.05 9.30
N ALA A 157 -13.24 -12.77 8.39
CA ALA A 157 -13.09 -13.52 7.14
C ALA A 157 -12.83 -15.00 7.41
N ASP A 158 -12.01 -15.35 8.40
CA ASP A 158 -11.75 -16.75 8.81
C ASP A 158 -13.01 -17.50 9.23
N LYS A 159 -14.00 -16.80 9.79
CA LYS A 159 -15.28 -17.37 10.24
C LYS A 159 -16.40 -17.24 9.21
N SER A 160 -16.17 -16.52 8.12
CA SER A 160 -17.20 -16.15 7.14
C SER A 160 -17.57 -17.29 6.18
N ASN A 161 -16.83 -18.39 6.19
CA ASN A 161 -16.95 -19.47 5.19
C ASN A 161 -16.89 -18.92 3.74
N GLY A 162 -15.91 -18.04 3.49
CA GLY A 162 -15.67 -17.46 2.17
C GLY A 162 -16.62 -16.33 1.75
N LYS A 163 -17.47 -15.81 2.65
CA LYS A 163 -18.36 -14.69 2.34
C LYS A 163 -17.62 -13.35 2.34
N LEU A 164 -16.53 -13.25 3.07
CA LEU A 164 -15.60 -12.11 3.07
C LEU A 164 -14.22 -12.59 2.67
N ILE A 165 -13.64 -11.99 1.62
CA ILE A 165 -12.30 -12.27 1.10
C ILE A 165 -11.45 -11.01 1.25
N LEU A 166 -10.23 -11.19 1.74
CA LEU A 166 -9.26 -10.11 1.87
C LEU A 166 -8.16 -10.28 0.83
N GLY A 167 -7.99 -9.30 -0.04
CA GLY A 167 -6.93 -9.27 -1.04
C GLY A 167 -5.98 -8.09 -0.83
N ALA A 168 -4.75 -8.22 -1.31
CA ALA A 168 -3.79 -7.13 -1.43
C ALA A 168 -3.37 -6.94 -2.89
N LEU A 169 -3.24 -5.67 -3.31
CA LEU A 169 -2.75 -5.26 -4.62
C LEU A 169 -1.75 -4.11 -4.43
N SER A 170 -0.47 -4.40 -4.44
CA SER A 170 0.58 -3.45 -4.08
C SER A 170 1.65 -3.30 -5.15
N ASN A 171 2.05 -2.05 -5.41
CA ASN A 171 3.29 -1.79 -6.12
C ASN A 171 4.47 -2.05 -5.18
N THR A 172 5.36 -2.94 -5.56
CA THR A 172 6.44 -3.47 -4.72
C THR A 172 7.74 -3.55 -5.49
N SER A 173 8.83 -3.86 -4.78
CA SER A 173 10.10 -4.29 -5.37
C SER A 173 10.44 -5.71 -4.94
N ILE A 174 11.34 -6.37 -5.67
CA ILE A 174 11.97 -7.63 -5.26
C ILE A 174 13.19 -7.26 -4.40
N TRP A 175 13.20 -7.75 -3.17
CA TRP A 175 14.30 -7.50 -2.25
C TRP A 175 15.57 -8.25 -2.69
N PRO A 176 16.76 -7.68 -2.44
CA PRO A 176 18.01 -8.39 -2.67
C PRO A 176 18.07 -9.73 -1.90
N PRO A 177 18.83 -10.71 -2.38
CA PRO A 177 19.08 -11.95 -1.64
C PRO A 177 19.57 -11.64 -0.22
N ASN A 178 19.10 -12.42 0.77
CA ASN A 178 19.46 -12.29 2.20
C ASN A 178 19.08 -10.94 2.85
N HIS A 179 18.23 -10.15 2.22
CA HIS A 179 17.75 -8.93 2.86
C HIS A 179 16.90 -9.25 4.10
N PRO A 180 17.09 -8.56 5.26
CA PRO A 180 16.40 -8.88 6.52
C PRO A 180 14.87 -8.90 6.39
N PHE A 181 14.30 -8.10 5.51
CA PHE A 181 12.85 -8.06 5.26
C PHE A 181 12.29 -9.36 4.64
N SER A 182 13.15 -10.14 3.99
CA SER A 182 12.80 -11.44 3.40
C SER A 182 13.13 -12.63 4.30
N ASP A 183 13.91 -12.43 5.37
CA ASP A 183 14.28 -13.49 6.31
C ASP A 183 13.20 -13.63 7.41
N PRO A 184 12.46 -14.75 7.47
CA PRO A 184 11.40 -14.97 8.45
C PRO A 184 11.88 -14.99 9.91
N ASN A 185 13.18 -15.06 10.15
CA ASN A 185 13.76 -15.06 11.49
C ASN A 185 14.01 -13.65 12.04
N THR A 186 14.10 -12.65 11.19
CA THR A 186 14.27 -11.25 11.59
C THR A 186 12.96 -10.62 12.10
N PRO A 187 13.01 -9.57 12.92
CA PRO A 187 11.82 -8.81 13.30
C PRO A 187 11.05 -8.27 12.09
N GLU A 188 11.77 -7.76 11.09
CA GLU A 188 11.22 -7.20 9.86
C GLU A 188 10.53 -8.27 9.00
N GLY A 189 11.18 -9.43 8.83
CA GLY A 189 10.59 -10.54 8.09
C GLY A 189 9.36 -11.12 8.77
N LYS A 190 9.37 -11.24 10.11
CA LYS A 190 8.18 -11.62 10.89
C LYS A 190 7.03 -10.66 10.71
N GLN A 191 7.30 -9.36 10.72
CA GLN A 191 6.28 -8.33 10.51
C GLN A 191 5.71 -8.39 9.09
N ASN A 192 6.55 -8.57 8.07
CA ASN A 192 6.12 -8.77 6.69
C ASN A 192 5.25 -10.02 6.54
N ALA A 193 5.65 -11.13 7.17
CA ALA A 193 4.87 -12.37 7.17
C ALA A 193 3.50 -12.17 7.85
N ALA A 194 3.45 -11.48 8.99
CA ALA A 194 2.21 -11.17 9.69
C ALA A 194 1.26 -10.32 8.83
N LEU A 195 1.79 -9.31 8.11
CA LEU A 195 1.00 -8.52 7.18
C LEU A 195 0.45 -9.38 6.03
N ARG A 196 1.29 -10.20 5.41
CA ARG A 196 0.87 -11.09 4.31
C ARG A 196 -0.19 -12.10 4.75
N ALA A 197 -0.10 -12.60 5.96
CA ALA A 197 -1.06 -13.56 6.53
C ALA A 197 -2.47 -12.98 6.73
N CYS A 198 -2.63 -11.65 6.67
CA CYS A 198 -3.95 -11.02 6.69
C CYS A 198 -4.73 -11.21 5.40
N PHE A 199 -4.10 -11.63 4.30
CA PHE A 199 -4.73 -11.66 2.98
C PHE A 199 -4.83 -13.07 2.42
N ASP A 200 -5.97 -13.36 1.81
CA ASP A 200 -6.24 -14.60 1.07
C ASP A 200 -5.50 -14.64 -0.27
N VAL A 201 -5.39 -13.48 -0.92
CA VAL A 201 -4.67 -13.28 -2.18
C VAL A 201 -3.79 -12.05 -2.04
N PHE A 202 -2.52 -12.17 -2.41
CA PHE A 202 -1.56 -11.06 -2.39
C PHE A 202 -0.93 -10.90 -3.79
N VAL A 203 -1.26 -9.80 -4.47
CA VAL A 203 -0.69 -9.44 -5.77
C VAL A 203 0.41 -8.40 -5.57
N SER A 204 1.63 -8.80 -5.89
CA SER A 204 2.84 -7.99 -5.80
C SER A 204 3.32 -7.64 -7.21
N SER A 205 3.35 -6.36 -7.55
CA SER A 205 3.62 -5.86 -8.91
C SER A 205 4.92 -6.40 -9.51
N ALA A 206 6.02 -6.35 -8.74
CA ALA A 206 7.33 -6.79 -9.22
C ALA A 206 7.41 -8.29 -9.50
N HIS A 207 6.55 -9.11 -8.86
CA HIS A 207 6.52 -10.55 -9.08
C HIS A 207 5.66 -10.96 -10.29
N VAL A 208 4.76 -10.06 -10.73
CA VAL A 208 3.86 -10.35 -11.85
C VAL A 208 4.18 -9.53 -13.11
N GLY A 209 5.21 -8.67 -13.06
CA GLY A 209 5.64 -7.87 -14.20
C GLY A 209 4.69 -6.72 -14.59
N MET A 210 3.75 -6.36 -13.70
CA MET A 210 2.72 -5.37 -13.93
C MET A 210 2.66 -4.39 -12.76
N ARG A 211 2.15 -3.16 -12.95
CA ARG A 211 2.03 -2.20 -11.85
C ARG A 211 0.77 -1.32 -11.97
N LYS A 212 0.24 -0.89 -10.85
CA LYS A 212 -0.78 0.18 -10.81
C LYS A 212 -0.17 1.50 -11.35
N PRO A 213 -0.90 2.31 -12.11
CA PRO A 213 -2.34 2.23 -12.40
C PRO A 213 -2.71 1.55 -13.73
N ALA A 214 -1.83 0.75 -14.35
CA ALA A 214 -2.16 0.02 -15.57
C ALA A 214 -3.30 -0.98 -15.32
N GLU A 215 -4.19 -1.18 -16.30
CA GLU A 215 -5.41 -1.98 -16.13
C GLU A 215 -5.13 -3.47 -15.94
N ASP A 216 -4.05 -3.96 -16.53
CA ASP A 216 -3.66 -5.36 -16.54
C ASP A 216 -3.47 -5.95 -15.13
N ILE A 217 -2.85 -5.21 -14.21
CA ILE A 217 -2.65 -5.71 -12.84
C ILE A 217 -3.96 -5.84 -12.06
N TYR A 218 -4.96 -4.99 -12.34
CA TYR A 218 -6.28 -5.10 -11.72
C TYR A 218 -7.04 -6.30 -12.28
N GLN A 219 -6.99 -6.51 -13.61
CA GLN A 219 -7.57 -7.68 -14.25
C GLN A 219 -6.92 -8.97 -13.73
N TYR A 220 -5.60 -8.98 -13.58
CA TYR A 220 -4.88 -10.07 -12.96
C TYR A 220 -5.35 -10.32 -11.51
N ALA A 221 -5.51 -9.27 -10.71
CA ALA A 221 -6.01 -9.41 -9.34
C ALA A 221 -7.43 -10.00 -9.29
N ILE A 222 -8.34 -9.57 -10.19
CA ILE A 222 -9.69 -10.15 -10.30
C ILE A 222 -9.60 -11.65 -10.60
N VAL A 223 -8.77 -12.03 -11.57
CA VAL A 223 -8.58 -13.45 -11.95
C VAL A 223 -8.07 -14.27 -10.76
N ARG A 224 -7.05 -13.77 -10.05
CA ARG A 224 -6.49 -14.47 -8.88
C ARG A 224 -7.49 -14.63 -7.74
N LEU A 225 -8.30 -13.60 -7.47
CA LEU A 225 -9.38 -13.66 -6.49
C LEU A 225 -10.48 -14.64 -6.90
N HIS A 226 -10.87 -14.63 -8.19
CA HIS A 226 -11.83 -15.56 -8.75
C HIS A 226 -11.37 -17.01 -8.61
N GLU A 227 -10.13 -17.31 -9.00
CA GLU A 227 -9.52 -18.63 -8.89
C GLU A 227 -9.47 -19.10 -7.43
N TYR A 228 -9.08 -18.21 -6.49
CA TYR A 228 -9.06 -18.53 -5.07
C TYR A 228 -10.45 -18.96 -4.57
N VAL A 229 -11.48 -18.16 -4.86
CA VAL A 229 -12.86 -18.45 -4.45
C VAL A 229 -13.35 -19.78 -5.04
N LYS A 230 -13.08 -20.04 -6.33
CA LYS A 230 -13.45 -21.29 -7.02
C LYS A 230 -12.74 -22.50 -6.41
N THR A 231 -11.43 -22.40 -6.20
CA THR A 231 -10.62 -23.50 -5.65
C THR A 231 -11.03 -23.86 -4.22
N LYS A 232 -11.45 -22.85 -3.44
CA LYS A 232 -11.93 -23.05 -2.06
C LYS A 232 -13.40 -23.49 -1.97
N GLY A 233 -14.14 -23.48 -3.08
CA GLY A 233 -15.57 -23.78 -3.08
C GLY A 233 -16.45 -22.72 -2.40
N TYR A 234 -15.97 -21.47 -2.34
CA TYR A 234 -16.66 -20.39 -1.63
C TYR A 234 -17.77 -19.69 -2.43
N GLY A 235 -18.06 -20.13 -3.66
CA GLY A 235 -19.12 -19.55 -4.47
C GLY A 235 -18.82 -19.57 -5.97
N LYS A 236 -19.52 -18.71 -6.72
CA LYS A 236 -19.44 -18.66 -8.19
C LYS A 236 -18.18 -17.96 -8.72
N GLY A 237 -17.33 -17.40 -7.85
CA GLY A 237 -16.12 -16.66 -8.20
C GLY A 237 -16.22 -15.20 -7.78
N VAL A 238 -15.44 -14.31 -8.42
CA VAL A 238 -15.36 -12.87 -8.11
C VAL A 238 -15.53 -12.08 -9.40
N ARG A 239 -16.31 -11.00 -9.36
CA ARG A 239 -16.48 -10.00 -10.41
C ARG A 239 -15.94 -8.66 -9.91
N ALA A 240 -15.63 -7.74 -10.80
CA ALA A 240 -15.13 -6.41 -10.41
C ALA A 240 -16.07 -5.68 -9.42
N GLN A 241 -17.38 -5.78 -9.63
CA GLN A 241 -18.40 -5.16 -8.77
C GLN A 241 -18.48 -5.74 -7.35
N ASP A 242 -17.93 -6.92 -7.13
CA ASP A 242 -17.89 -7.58 -5.81
C ASP A 242 -16.69 -7.08 -4.98
N ILE A 243 -15.80 -6.27 -5.60
CA ILE A 243 -14.54 -5.77 -5.01
C ILE A 243 -14.69 -4.31 -4.61
N THR A 244 -14.28 -3.99 -3.37
CA THR A 244 -14.00 -2.62 -2.95
C THR A 244 -12.50 -2.44 -2.76
N PHE A 245 -11.88 -1.56 -3.55
CA PHE A 245 -10.45 -1.28 -3.53
C PHE A 245 -10.12 -0.05 -2.69
N LEU A 246 -9.16 -0.20 -1.78
CA LEU A 246 -8.65 0.85 -0.89
C LEU A 246 -7.24 1.26 -1.35
N ASP A 247 -7.04 2.55 -1.64
CA ASP A 247 -5.73 3.06 -2.09
C ASP A 247 -5.64 4.57 -1.76
N ASP A 248 -4.43 5.08 -1.53
CA ASP A 248 -4.19 6.51 -1.26
C ASP A 248 -3.95 7.32 -2.55
N ILE A 249 -3.64 6.65 -3.67
CA ILE A 249 -3.31 7.27 -4.95
C ILE A 249 -4.56 7.36 -5.84
N GLY A 250 -5.01 8.58 -6.11
CA GLY A 250 -6.22 8.81 -6.91
C GLY A 250 -6.16 8.23 -8.35
N GLY A 251 -4.96 8.10 -8.94
CA GLY A 251 -4.76 7.43 -10.24
C GLY A 251 -5.17 5.96 -10.18
N ASN A 252 -4.75 5.26 -9.15
CA ASN A 252 -5.07 3.86 -8.92
C ASN A 252 -6.58 3.65 -8.74
N LEU A 253 -7.22 4.49 -7.94
CA LEU A 253 -8.67 4.42 -7.73
C LEU A 253 -9.47 4.71 -9.00
N ARG A 254 -8.99 5.61 -9.87
CA ARG A 254 -9.68 5.88 -11.16
C ARG A 254 -9.70 4.63 -12.05
N THR A 255 -8.58 3.91 -12.13
CA THR A 255 -8.52 2.67 -12.91
C THR A 255 -9.43 1.59 -12.32
N ALA A 256 -9.40 1.39 -11.00
CA ALA A 256 -10.28 0.43 -10.33
C ALA A 256 -11.76 0.74 -10.59
N LYS A 257 -12.16 2.02 -10.47
CA LYS A 257 -13.53 2.47 -10.73
C LYS A 257 -13.95 2.26 -12.19
N LYS A 258 -13.04 2.53 -13.15
CA LYS A 258 -13.28 2.28 -14.59
C LYS A 258 -13.58 0.81 -14.87
N LEU A 259 -12.95 -0.10 -14.12
CA LEU A 259 -13.16 -1.55 -14.23
C LEU A 259 -14.40 -2.04 -13.46
N GLY A 260 -15.15 -1.16 -12.81
CA GLY A 260 -16.40 -1.48 -12.10
C GLY A 260 -16.23 -1.84 -10.63
N MET A 261 -15.07 -1.62 -10.03
CA MET A 261 -14.86 -1.82 -8.59
C MET A 261 -15.45 -0.66 -7.78
N GLY A 262 -15.95 -0.94 -6.57
CA GLY A 262 -16.10 0.05 -5.52
C GLY A 262 -14.73 0.58 -5.08
N THR A 263 -14.67 1.81 -4.56
CA THR A 263 -13.40 2.41 -4.15
C THR A 263 -13.54 3.19 -2.85
N ILE A 264 -12.53 3.08 -1.98
CA ILE A 264 -12.35 3.92 -0.80
C ILE A 264 -11.01 4.66 -0.95
N LYS A 265 -11.05 6.00 -0.97
CA LYS A 265 -9.82 6.79 -0.94
C LYS A 265 -9.30 6.87 0.48
N VAL A 266 -8.10 6.36 0.69
CA VAL A 266 -7.38 6.52 1.95
C VAL A 266 -6.66 7.86 1.95
N GLN A 267 -6.90 8.68 2.96
CA GLN A 267 -6.21 9.94 3.14
C GLN A 267 -4.99 9.72 4.03
N LEU A 268 -3.80 10.05 3.54
CA LEU A 268 -2.56 9.93 4.32
C LEU A 268 -2.66 10.69 5.66
N GLY A 269 -2.27 10.05 6.75
CA GLY A 269 -2.38 10.58 8.10
C GLY A 269 -3.81 10.60 8.68
N ARG A 270 -4.81 10.13 7.92
CA ARG A 270 -6.22 10.06 8.33
C ARG A 270 -6.87 8.74 7.88
N THR A 271 -6.14 7.65 8.05
CA THR A 271 -6.61 6.28 7.76
C THR A 271 -7.82 5.89 8.63
N ASP A 272 -7.99 6.55 9.79
CA ASP A 272 -9.19 6.48 10.63
C ASP A 272 -10.49 6.67 9.82
N LYS A 273 -10.51 7.61 8.87
CA LYS A 273 -11.70 7.86 8.01
C LYS A 273 -12.00 6.70 7.07
N ALA A 274 -10.96 6.05 6.55
CA ALA A 274 -11.15 4.87 5.70
C ALA A 274 -11.68 3.68 6.52
N VAL A 275 -11.27 3.54 7.79
CA VAL A 275 -11.82 2.52 8.70
C VAL A 275 -13.30 2.78 8.98
N VAL A 276 -13.72 4.05 9.19
CA VAL A 276 -15.15 4.41 9.32
C VAL A 276 -15.95 4.00 8.07
N GLU A 277 -15.38 4.23 6.90
CA GLU A 277 -16.05 3.85 5.65
C GLU A 277 -16.11 2.33 5.46
N LEU A 278 -15.06 1.59 5.88
CA LEU A 278 -15.11 0.12 5.94
C LEU A 278 -16.21 -0.37 6.88
N GLU A 279 -16.37 0.22 8.07
CA GLU A 279 -17.46 -0.11 8.98
C GLU A 279 -18.83 0.11 8.33
N ARG A 280 -18.99 1.26 7.64
CA ARG A 280 -20.24 1.59 6.96
C ARG A 280 -20.63 0.59 5.85
N ILE A 281 -19.66 0.15 5.02
CA ILE A 281 -19.96 -0.76 3.91
C ILE A 281 -20.05 -2.22 4.31
N THR A 282 -19.36 -2.60 5.40
CA THR A 282 -19.34 -4.00 5.88
C THR A 282 -20.36 -4.27 6.99
N GLY A 283 -20.83 -3.25 7.69
CA GLY A 283 -21.62 -3.39 8.92
C GLY A 283 -20.82 -3.92 10.11
N LEU A 284 -19.50 -4.07 9.98
CA LEU A 284 -18.61 -4.61 11.01
C LEU A 284 -18.09 -3.49 11.89
N ARG A 285 -17.87 -3.80 13.17
CA ARG A 285 -17.21 -2.90 14.12
C ARG A 285 -15.71 -3.15 14.06
N LEU A 286 -14.96 -2.19 13.54
CA LEU A 286 -13.52 -2.31 13.26
C LEU A 286 -12.65 -1.43 14.19
N ARG A 287 -13.25 -0.48 14.93
CA ARG A 287 -12.56 0.42 15.87
C ARG A 287 -12.81 0.01 17.34
N ASP A 288 -11.94 0.47 18.24
CA ASP A 288 -12.13 0.35 19.71
C ASP A 288 -13.16 1.36 20.20
N ASP A 289 -13.94 0.99 21.23
CA ASP A 289 -15.00 1.83 21.81
C ASP A 289 -14.50 3.15 22.37
N ASP A 290 -13.31 3.16 22.95
CA ASP A 290 -12.74 4.34 23.59
C ASP A 290 -12.29 5.42 22.60
N LYS A 291 -12.06 5.07 21.32
CA LYS A 291 -11.68 6.01 20.24
C LYS A 291 -12.84 6.46 19.35
N ALA A 292 -14.03 5.92 19.56
CA ALA A 292 -15.23 6.30 18.79
C ALA A 292 -15.95 7.51 19.39
N ARG A 293 -15.55 8.00 20.57
CA ARG A 293 -16.18 9.10 21.31
C ARG A 293 -15.40 10.42 21.32
N LEU A 294 -14.28 10.49 20.58
CA LEU A 294 -13.49 11.71 20.37
C LEU A 294 -13.61 12.18 18.92
#